data_d03a10dea27a1def5c7e704fdd7ef583
#
_entry.id   d03a10dea27a1def5c7e704fdd7ef583
#
_cell.length_a   1.000
_cell.length_b   1.000
_cell.length_c   1.000
_cell.angle_alpha   90.00
_cell.angle_beta   90.00
_cell.angle_gamma   90.00
#
_symmetry.space_group_name_H-M   'P 1'
#
loop_
_entity.id
_entity.type
_entity.pdbx_description
1 polymer ?
#
loop_
_entity_poly.entity_id
_entity_poly.type
_entity_poly.pdbx_seq_one_letter_code
_entity_poly.pdbx_strand_id
1 'polypeptide(L)'
;MRTRIGLIYSNPSAAYLSEFLLGSLEQSSLSGCQLVIEQCGGVESEREAIQRLAKGGVNGVILPAPLCDSRESLTAVEEAGLPAVLVASGRPAAGHCAVSINDFEASRAMTRHLLGLGHRRIAFINGHPNQTASGQRFRGFIEGMTEAGLSVDTDQVAQGYFTYRSGLEAAEKLLDTFHPTAIFASNDDMAAATMAVTHRKGLDVPGDVSVAGFDDTPLATTVWPELTTVRQPIAEMAREAVRLLIEQIRGRRGRAASQVVHRLQKFTLVKRDSTAQVKPFAAEKPTTRSKGKS
;
A
#
# COMPACT_ATOMS: atom_id res chain seq x y z
N MET A 1 1.27 37.40 1.12
CA MET A 1 0.31 36.45 1.71
C MET A 1 0.97 35.08 1.75
N ARG A 2 0.95 34.37 2.90
CA ARG A 2 1.59 33.03 3.06
C ARG A 2 0.87 32.01 2.19
N THR A 3 1.58 31.14 1.48
CA THR A 3 0.95 30.08 0.68
C THR A 3 0.27 29.07 1.60
N ARG A 4 -0.97 28.70 1.31
CA ARG A 4 -1.77 27.73 2.06
C ARG A 4 -2.01 26.51 1.19
N ILE A 5 -1.68 25.34 1.71
CA ILE A 5 -1.82 24.05 1.03
C ILE A 5 -2.88 23.24 1.77
N GLY A 6 -3.87 22.73 1.05
CA GLY A 6 -4.85 21.80 1.56
C GLY A 6 -4.35 20.35 1.46
N LEU A 7 -4.58 19.56 2.48
CA LEU A 7 -4.41 18.13 2.49
C LEU A 7 -5.72 17.49 2.94
N ILE A 8 -6.28 16.63 2.10
CA ILE A 8 -7.49 15.86 2.43
C ILE A 8 -7.07 14.41 2.59
N TYR A 9 -7.57 13.74 3.62
CA TYR A 9 -7.25 12.34 3.84
C TYR A 9 -8.47 11.50 4.20
N SER A 10 -8.44 10.24 3.77
CA SER A 10 -9.43 9.19 4.04
C SER A 10 -8.76 7.81 4.09
N ASN A 11 -7.45 7.75 4.39
CA ASN A 11 -6.70 6.51 4.36
C ASN A 11 -7.04 5.62 5.57
N PRO A 12 -7.35 4.32 5.36
CA PRO A 12 -7.72 3.40 6.43
C PRO A 12 -6.52 2.94 7.29
N SER A 13 -5.28 3.09 6.81
CA SER A 13 -4.07 2.76 7.56
C SER A 13 -3.57 3.98 8.35
N ALA A 14 -3.70 3.93 9.67
CA ALA A 14 -3.21 5.00 10.55
C ALA A 14 -1.68 5.13 10.51
N ALA A 15 -0.96 4.02 10.35
CA ALA A 15 0.49 4.01 10.26
C ALA A 15 0.99 4.72 9.00
N TYR A 16 0.40 4.40 7.83
CA TYR A 16 0.67 5.08 6.58
C TYR A 16 0.37 6.59 6.68
N LEU A 17 -0.81 6.94 7.22
CA LEU A 17 -1.22 8.33 7.38
C LEU A 17 -0.26 9.14 8.26
N SER A 18 0.21 8.56 9.37
CA SER A 18 1.19 9.19 10.27
C SER A 18 2.47 9.58 9.52
N GLU A 19 3.09 8.65 8.80
CA GLU A 19 4.29 8.91 8.00
C GLU A 19 4.06 10.00 6.94
N PHE A 20 2.91 9.94 6.28
CA PHE A 20 2.54 10.91 5.25
C PHE A 20 2.36 12.32 5.83
N LEU A 21 1.69 12.44 6.97
CA LEU A 21 1.49 13.72 7.66
C LEU A 21 2.80 14.31 8.15
N LEU A 22 3.69 13.51 8.73
CA LEU A 22 5.02 13.97 9.18
C LEU A 22 5.81 14.58 8.02
N GLY A 23 5.93 13.88 6.89
CA GLY A 23 6.62 14.41 5.71
C GLY A 23 5.98 15.68 5.14
N SER A 24 4.64 15.73 5.13
CA SER A 24 3.90 16.92 4.66
C SER A 24 4.11 18.13 5.57
N LEU A 25 4.07 17.96 6.89
CA LEU A 25 4.28 19.01 7.89
C LEU A 25 5.71 19.55 7.83
N GLU A 26 6.70 18.65 7.79
CA GLU A 26 8.11 19.01 7.70
C GLU A 26 8.39 19.88 6.47
N GLN A 27 7.98 19.41 5.28
CA GLN A 27 8.22 20.16 4.05
C GLN A 27 7.44 21.47 3.99
N SER A 28 6.21 21.51 4.50
CA SER A 28 5.42 22.74 4.58
C SER A 28 6.10 23.78 5.45
N SER A 29 6.67 23.36 6.59
CA SER A 29 7.45 24.23 7.48
C SER A 29 8.68 24.78 6.78
N LEU A 30 9.50 23.90 6.17
CA LEU A 30 10.71 24.29 5.44
C LEU A 30 10.42 25.26 4.30
N SER A 31 9.27 25.12 3.64
CA SER A 31 8.85 25.96 2.51
C SER A 31 8.16 27.25 2.93
N GLY A 32 7.95 27.49 4.22
CA GLY A 32 7.24 28.65 4.74
C GLY A 32 5.74 28.65 4.39
N CYS A 33 5.15 27.48 4.10
CA CYS A 33 3.73 27.30 3.79
C CYS A 33 2.91 26.99 5.04
N GLN A 34 1.59 27.21 4.95
CA GLN A 34 0.62 26.73 5.95
C GLN A 34 -0.05 25.48 5.39
N LEU A 35 0.03 24.37 6.10
CA LEU A 35 -0.74 23.16 5.82
C LEU A 35 -2.10 23.25 6.52
N VAL A 36 -3.18 23.03 5.75
CA VAL A 36 -4.57 22.95 6.23
C VAL A 36 -5.04 21.53 5.97
N ILE A 37 -5.39 20.80 7.01
CA ILE A 37 -5.72 19.38 6.94
C ILE A 37 -7.22 19.22 7.15
N GLU A 38 -7.86 18.49 6.23
CA GLU A 38 -9.27 18.12 6.30
C GLU A 38 -9.39 16.60 6.24
N GLN A 39 -10.17 16.05 7.17
CA GLN A 39 -10.56 14.64 7.09
C GLN A 39 -11.78 14.51 6.19
N CYS A 40 -11.75 13.53 5.30
CA CYS A 40 -12.88 13.12 4.50
C CYS A 40 -13.24 11.68 4.88
N GLY A 41 -14.52 11.41 5.13
CA GLY A 41 -15.00 10.07 5.48
C GLY A 41 -16.29 10.12 6.29
N GLY A 42 -17.05 9.03 6.28
CA GLY A 42 -18.33 8.94 6.96
C GLY A 42 -19.49 9.58 6.16
N VAL A 43 -20.17 10.55 6.72
CA VAL A 43 -21.37 11.19 6.11
C VAL A 43 -20.99 12.31 5.12
N GLU A 44 -19.76 12.77 5.16
CA GLU A 44 -19.30 13.93 4.42
C GLU A 44 -18.70 13.53 3.08
N SER A 45 -19.13 14.20 1.99
CA SER A 45 -18.62 13.94 0.66
C SER A 45 -17.23 14.55 0.45
N GLU A 46 -16.44 13.92 -0.43
CA GLU A 46 -15.14 14.42 -0.86
C GLU A 46 -15.23 15.85 -1.45
N ARG A 47 -16.32 16.10 -2.18
CA ARG A 47 -16.64 17.42 -2.76
C ARG A 47 -16.78 18.51 -1.71
N GLU A 48 -17.50 18.23 -0.62
CA GLU A 48 -17.71 19.22 0.46
C GLU A 48 -16.38 19.56 1.15
N ALA A 49 -15.55 18.57 1.43
CA ALA A 49 -14.22 18.78 2.01
C ALA A 49 -13.35 19.68 1.11
N ILE A 50 -13.33 19.42 -0.21
CA ILE A 50 -12.58 20.24 -1.19
C ILE A 50 -13.14 21.66 -1.25
N GLN A 51 -14.47 21.82 -1.25
CA GLN A 51 -15.10 23.14 -1.26
C GLN A 51 -14.81 23.94 0.01
N ARG A 52 -14.74 23.30 1.20
CA ARG A 52 -14.34 23.99 2.45
C ARG A 52 -12.90 24.50 2.35
N LEU A 53 -11.98 23.67 1.86
CA LEU A 53 -10.59 24.08 1.64
C LEU A 53 -10.51 25.27 0.67
N ALA A 54 -11.24 25.22 -0.45
CA ALA A 54 -11.30 26.29 -1.44
C ALA A 54 -11.82 27.60 -0.85
N LYS A 55 -12.96 27.56 -0.13
CA LYS A 55 -13.53 28.70 0.61
C LYS A 55 -12.58 29.19 1.71
N GLY A 56 -11.83 28.28 2.34
CA GLY A 56 -10.79 28.61 3.31
C GLY A 56 -9.55 29.26 2.70
N GLY A 57 -9.50 29.45 1.38
CA GLY A 57 -8.44 30.19 0.67
C GLY A 57 -7.14 29.39 0.56
N VAL A 58 -7.18 28.06 0.42
CA VAL A 58 -6.00 27.28 0.03
C VAL A 58 -5.63 27.59 -1.43
N ASN A 59 -4.36 27.47 -1.75
CA ASN A 59 -3.83 27.78 -3.08
C ASN A 59 -3.67 26.52 -3.96
N GLY A 60 -3.86 25.33 -3.37
CA GLY A 60 -3.81 24.05 -4.02
C GLY A 60 -3.99 22.92 -3.02
N VAL A 61 -4.15 21.70 -3.49
CA VAL A 61 -4.47 20.54 -2.65
C VAL A 61 -3.56 19.34 -2.94
N ILE A 62 -3.31 18.54 -1.92
CA ILE A 62 -2.67 17.22 -2.03
C ILE A 62 -3.75 16.17 -1.81
N LEU A 63 -3.86 15.22 -2.72
CA LEU A 63 -4.78 14.11 -2.67
C LEU A 63 -4.00 12.79 -2.55
N PRO A 64 -3.81 12.25 -1.34
CA PRO A 64 -3.28 10.90 -1.16
C PRO A 64 -4.34 9.84 -1.46
N ALA A 65 -3.92 8.58 -1.61
CA ALA A 65 -4.84 7.44 -1.74
C ALA A 65 -5.79 7.34 -0.51
N PRO A 66 -7.07 7.04 -0.71
CA PRO A 66 -7.76 6.66 -1.96
C PRO A 66 -8.20 7.84 -2.83
N LEU A 67 -8.15 9.09 -2.31
CA LEU A 67 -8.76 10.28 -2.92
C LEU A 67 -8.11 10.66 -4.27
N CYS A 68 -6.84 10.32 -4.45
CA CYS A 68 -6.12 10.53 -5.72
C CYS A 68 -6.71 9.74 -6.91
N ASP A 69 -7.46 8.68 -6.62
CA ASP A 69 -8.12 7.82 -7.62
C ASP A 69 -9.65 8.06 -7.69
N SER A 70 -10.17 8.95 -6.81
CA SER A 70 -11.60 9.26 -6.75
C SER A 70 -11.99 10.25 -7.85
N ARG A 71 -12.94 9.86 -8.68
CA ARG A 71 -13.51 10.75 -9.70
C ARG A 71 -14.19 11.98 -9.09
N GLU A 72 -14.83 11.80 -7.92
CA GLU A 72 -15.49 12.91 -7.21
C GLU A 72 -14.47 13.94 -6.73
N SER A 73 -13.37 13.50 -6.09
CA SER A 73 -12.28 14.38 -5.67
C SER A 73 -11.65 15.13 -6.84
N LEU A 74 -11.34 14.42 -7.93
CA LEU A 74 -10.71 15.03 -9.11
C LEU A 74 -11.63 16.09 -9.74
N THR A 75 -12.90 15.76 -9.94
CA THR A 75 -13.88 16.72 -10.48
C THR A 75 -14.06 17.94 -9.56
N ALA A 76 -14.15 17.73 -8.25
CA ALA A 76 -14.30 18.85 -7.30
C ALA A 76 -13.10 19.78 -7.27
N VAL A 77 -11.88 19.26 -7.43
CA VAL A 77 -10.65 20.06 -7.53
C VAL A 77 -10.63 20.88 -8.83
N GLU A 78 -11.03 20.28 -9.96
CA GLU A 78 -11.12 20.97 -11.25
C GLU A 78 -12.15 22.10 -11.21
N GLU A 79 -13.35 21.84 -10.67
CA GLU A 79 -14.41 22.85 -10.50
C GLU A 79 -13.98 24.00 -9.57
N ALA A 80 -13.21 23.70 -8.53
CA ALA A 80 -12.64 24.71 -7.64
C ALA A 80 -11.46 25.50 -8.26
N GLY A 81 -10.98 25.10 -9.44
CA GLY A 81 -9.84 25.71 -10.11
C GLY A 81 -8.51 25.57 -9.35
N LEU A 82 -8.40 24.62 -8.43
CA LEU A 82 -7.22 24.41 -7.60
C LEU A 82 -6.20 23.52 -8.32
N PRO A 83 -4.89 23.81 -8.28
CA PRO A 83 -3.87 22.84 -8.61
C PRO A 83 -3.88 21.70 -7.61
N ALA A 84 -3.70 20.46 -8.09
CA ALA A 84 -3.64 19.26 -7.26
C ALA A 84 -2.42 18.41 -7.56
N VAL A 85 -1.88 17.78 -6.53
CA VAL A 85 -0.87 16.74 -6.65
C VAL A 85 -1.45 15.43 -6.09
N LEU A 86 -1.45 14.39 -6.93
CA LEU A 86 -1.93 13.06 -6.60
C LEU A 86 -0.80 12.24 -5.97
N VAL A 87 -1.06 11.52 -4.87
CA VAL A 87 -0.02 10.71 -4.22
C VAL A 87 -0.45 9.27 -4.05
N ALA A 88 0.46 8.37 -4.40
CA ALA A 88 0.27 6.91 -4.34
C ALA A 88 -0.83 6.37 -5.26
N SER A 89 -1.14 7.07 -6.35
CA SER A 89 -1.97 6.50 -7.42
C SER A 89 -1.14 5.55 -8.26
N GLY A 90 -1.64 4.34 -8.49
CA GLY A 90 -1.05 3.37 -9.42
C GLY A 90 -1.29 3.71 -10.90
N ARG A 91 -2.23 4.63 -11.17
CA ARG A 91 -2.56 5.19 -12.49
C ARG A 91 -2.99 6.63 -12.36
N PRO A 92 -2.07 7.57 -12.21
CA PRO A 92 -2.42 8.97 -12.05
C PRO A 92 -3.31 9.48 -13.18
N ALA A 93 -4.35 10.25 -12.83
CA ALA A 93 -5.23 10.88 -13.80
C ALA A 93 -4.47 11.88 -14.68
N ALA A 94 -4.80 11.88 -15.97
CA ALA A 94 -4.21 12.83 -16.92
C ALA A 94 -4.47 14.27 -16.49
N GLY A 95 -3.53 15.17 -16.75
CA GLY A 95 -3.64 16.58 -16.40
C GLY A 95 -3.23 16.95 -14.98
N HIS A 96 -2.99 15.99 -14.12
CA HIS A 96 -2.55 16.19 -12.74
C HIS A 96 -1.09 15.78 -12.52
N CYS A 97 -0.36 16.54 -11.72
CA CYS A 97 0.94 16.11 -11.22
C CYS A 97 0.76 14.98 -10.19
N ALA A 98 1.73 14.07 -10.17
CA ALA A 98 1.66 12.93 -9.26
C ALA A 98 3.02 12.55 -8.68
N VAL A 99 2.98 11.95 -7.48
CA VAL A 99 4.12 11.30 -6.82
C VAL A 99 3.70 9.89 -6.44
N SER A 100 4.42 8.89 -6.92
CA SER A 100 4.13 7.48 -6.61
C SER A 100 5.40 6.63 -6.67
N ILE A 101 5.27 5.34 -6.39
CA ILE A 101 6.26 4.32 -6.72
C ILE A 101 5.75 3.49 -7.91
N ASN A 102 6.56 2.57 -8.41
CA ASN A 102 6.09 1.54 -9.33
C ASN A 102 5.57 0.34 -8.54
N ASP A 103 4.29 0.36 -8.18
CA ASP A 103 3.62 -0.69 -7.39
C ASP A 103 3.68 -2.07 -8.06
N PHE A 104 3.60 -2.11 -9.39
CA PHE A 104 3.73 -3.34 -10.18
C PHE A 104 5.10 -3.98 -9.97
N GLU A 105 6.17 -3.23 -10.21
CA GLU A 105 7.54 -3.74 -10.06
C GLU A 105 7.87 -4.08 -8.60
N ALA A 106 7.36 -3.31 -7.66
CA ALA A 106 7.55 -3.54 -6.23
C ALA A 106 6.91 -4.87 -5.78
N SER A 107 5.67 -5.13 -6.20
CA SER A 107 4.96 -6.38 -5.92
C SER A 107 5.61 -7.57 -6.64
N ARG A 108 6.02 -7.40 -7.91
CA ARG A 108 6.75 -8.42 -8.65
C ARG A 108 8.07 -8.78 -7.96
N ALA A 109 8.80 -7.81 -7.44
CA ALA A 109 10.04 -8.03 -6.70
C ALA A 109 9.83 -8.83 -5.40
N MET A 110 8.77 -8.53 -4.64
CA MET A 110 8.41 -9.31 -3.44
C MET A 110 8.00 -10.74 -3.81
N THR A 111 7.21 -10.92 -4.85
CA THR A 111 6.80 -12.25 -5.32
C THR A 111 8.02 -13.09 -5.73
N ARG A 112 8.95 -12.52 -6.48
CA ARG A 112 10.23 -13.16 -6.83
C ARG A 112 11.07 -13.51 -5.60
N HIS A 113 11.06 -12.68 -4.56
CA HIS A 113 11.74 -12.98 -3.30
C HIS A 113 11.16 -14.26 -2.65
N LEU A 114 9.84 -14.35 -2.51
CA LEU A 114 9.18 -15.53 -1.95
C LEU A 114 9.42 -16.79 -2.80
N LEU A 115 9.35 -16.67 -4.13
CA LEU A 115 9.69 -17.75 -5.06
C LEU A 115 11.16 -18.20 -4.93
N GLY A 116 12.08 -17.24 -4.74
CA GLY A 116 13.51 -17.50 -4.50
C GLY A 116 13.79 -18.26 -3.18
N LEU A 117 12.89 -18.15 -2.18
CA LEU A 117 12.91 -18.91 -0.94
C LEU A 117 12.32 -20.35 -1.11
N GLY A 118 11.89 -20.69 -2.32
CA GLY A 118 11.35 -22.01 -2.67
C GLY A 118 9.84 -22.13 -2.53
N HIS A 119 9.13 -21.07 -2.12
CA HIS A 119 7.67 -21.09 -2.06
C HIS A 119 7.06 -21.25 -3.45
N ARG A 120 6.01 -22.06 -3.57
CA ARG A 120 5.21 -22.24 -4.78
C ARG A 120 3.73 -22.08 -4.51
N ARG A 121 3.29 -22.34 -3.28
CA ARG A 121 1.93 -22.11 -2.78
C ARG A 121 1.92 -20.77 -2.06
N ILE A 122 1.85 -19.69 -2.84
CA ILE A 122 1.87 -18.31 -2.33
C ILE A 122 0.47 -17.74 -2.46
N ALA A 123 -0.13 -17.31 -1.35
CA ALA A 123 -1.40 -16.59 -1.37
C ALA A 123 -1.18 -15.08 -1.38
N PHE A 124 -2.17 -14.35 -1.88
CA PHE A 124 -2.15 -12.90 -1.96
C PHE A 124 -3.39 -12.28 -1.30
N ILE A 125 -3.19 -11.31 -0.42
CA ILE A 125 -4.27 -10.49 0.13
C ILE A 125 -4.28 -9.16 -0.60
N ASN A 126 -5.30 -8.94 -1.45
CA ASN A 126 -5.42 -7.72 -2.25
C ASN A 126 -5.81 -6.53 -1.38
N GLY A 127 -5.54 -5.32 -1.87
CA GLY A 127 -5.95 -4.07 -1.24
C GLY A 127 -7.35 -3.62 -1.66
N HIS A 128 -7.73 -2.41 -1.27
CA HIS A 128 -9.07 -1.86 -1.57
C HIS A 128 -9.27 -1.68 -3.09
N PRO A 129 -10.39 -2.14 -3.65
CA PRO A 129 -10.62 -2.14 -5.10
C PRO A 129 -10.75 -0.73 -5.71
N ASN A 130 -11.08 0.30 -4.91
CA ASN A 130 -11.15 1.68 -5.38
C ASN A 130 -9.77 2.37 -5.49
N GLN A 131 -8.68 1.69 -5.17
CA GLN A 131 -7.32 2.21 -5.27
C GLN A 131 -6.59 1.54 -6.43
N THR A 132 -6.13 2.32 -7.39
CA THR A 132 -5.43 1.80 -8.57
C THR A 132 -4.11 1.10 -8.23
N ALA A 133 -3.47 1.48 -7.12
CA ALA A 133 -2.29 0.81 -6.57
C ALA A 133 -2.57 -0.67 -6.23
N SER A 134 -3.76 -1.01 -5.68
CA SER A 134 -4.16 -2.40 -5.41
C SER A 134 -4.10 -3.27 -6.66
N GLY A 135 -4.66 -2.77 -7.76
CA GLY A 135 -4.64 -3.47 -9.05
C GLY A 135 -3.22 -3.64 -9.61
N GLN A 136 -2.33 -2.65 -9.42
CA GLN A 136 -0.95 -2.76 -9.85
C GLN A 136 -0.16 -3.76 -9.00
N ARG A 137 -0.34 -3.77 -7.69
CA ARG A 137 0.27 -4.76 -6.79
C ARG A 137 -0.18 -6.18 -7.14
N PHE A 138 -1.48 -6.37 -7.37
CA PHE A 138 -2.01 -7.67 -7.79
C PHE A 138 -1.44 -8.13 -9.15
N ARG A 139 -1.39 -7.25 -10.15
CA ARG A 139 -0.76 -7.56 -11.45
C ARG A 139 0.72 -7.92 -11.30
N GLY A 140 1.47 -7.21 -10.45
CA GLY A 140 2.87 -7.53 -10.16
C GLY A 140 3.04 -8.90 -9.52
N PHE A 141 2.13 -9.29 -8.61
CA PHE A 141 2.08 -10.63 -8.03
C PHE A 141 1.83 -11.70 -9.12
N ILE A 142 0.80 -11.53 -9.94
CA ILE A 142 0.49 -12.46 -11.05
C ILE A 142 1.70 -12.60 -11.97
N GLU A 143 2.32 -11.50 -12.38
CA GLU A 143 3.49 -11.54 -13.27
C GLU A 143 4.64 -12.31 -12.65
N GLY A 144 4.96 -12.07 -11.37
CA GLY A 144 6.00 -12.80 -10.67
C GLY A 144 5.74 -14.31 -10.61
N MET A 145 4.48 -14.73 -10.39
CA MET A 145 4.08 -16.14 -10.40
C MET A 145 4.20 -16.74 -11.81
N THR A 146 3.72 -16.02 -12.83
CA THR A 146 3.77 -16.45 -14.24
C THR A 146 5.19 -16.65 -14.74
N GLU A 147 6.12 -15.77 -14.37
CA GLU A 147 7.56 -15.91 -14.69
C GLU A 147 8.19 -17.20 -14.14
N ALA A 148 7.64 -17.71 -13.04
CA ALA A 148 8.04 -18.99 -12.45
C ALA A 148 7.26 -20.20 -13.00
N GLY A 149 6.43 -20.01 -14.02
CA GLY A 149 5.60 -21.06 -14.62
C GLY A 149 4.40 -21.47 -13.74
N LEU A 150 3.96 -20.61 -12.82
CA LEU A 150 2.85 -20.86 -11.91
C LEU A 150 1.63 -20.05 -12.32
N SER A 151 0.43 -20.67 -12.28
CA SER A 151 -0.83 -19.96 -12.42
C SER A 151 -1.26 -19.35 -11.07
N VAL A 152 -2.13 -18.36 -11.15
CA VAL A 152 -2.80 -17.77 -9.99
C VAL A 152 -4.29 -18.08 -10.08
N ASP A 153 -4.77 -18.94 -9.16
CA ASP A 153 -6.16 -19.34 -9.09
C ASP A 153 -6.92 -18.49 -8.05
N THR A 154 -8.25 -18.50 -8.12
CA THR A 154 -9.10 -17.64 -7.28
C THR A 154 -9.07 -18.00 -5.80
N ASP A 155 -8.75 -19.25 -5.45
CA ASP A 155 -8.67 -19.74 -4.05
C ASP A 155 -7.41 -19.25 -3.31
N GLN A 156 -6.39 -18.84 -4.05
CA GLN A 156 -5.16 -18.27 -3.47
C GLN A 156 -5.18 -16.75 -3.33
N VAL A 157 -6.30 -16.10 -3.69
CA VAL A 157 -6.45 -14.65 -3.58
C VAL A 157 -7.63 -14.31 -2.67
N ALA A 158 -7.38 -13.48 -1.67
CA ALA A 158 -8.43 -12.94 -0.83
C ALA A 158 -8.51 -11.42 -0.95
N GLN A 159 -9.73 -10.89 -0.87
CA GLN A 159 -9.97 -9.45 -0.86
C GLN A 159 -9.74 -8.91 0.54
N GLY A 160 -8.85 -7.93 0.66
CA GLY A 160 -8.68 -7.06 1.82
C GLY A 160 -9.05 -5.62 1.48
N TYR A 161 -8.90 -4.72 2.45
CA TYR A 161 -9.27 -3.30 2.31
C TYR A 161 -8.26 -2.36 2.97
N PHE A 162 -6.99 -2.80 3.05
CA PHE A 162 -5.89 -2.11 3.74
C PHE A 162 -6.10 -1.90 5.24
N THR A 163 -7.03 -2.61 5.87
CA THR A 163 -7.27 -2.57 7.30
C THR A 163 -6.81 -3.85 7.98
N TYR A 164 -6.38 -3.74 9.24
CA TYR A 164 -6.04 -4.91 10.05
C TYR A 164 -7.21 -5.91 10.13
N ARG A 165 -8.44 -5.42 10.29
CA ARG A 165 -9.64 -6.26 10.36
C ARG A 165 -9.86 -7.06 9.07
N SER A 166 -9.78 -6.43 7.92
CA SER A 166 -9.91 -7.14 6.64
C SER A 166 -8.77 -8.13 6.39
N GLY A 167 -7.59 -7.85 6.94
CA GLY A 167 -6.47 -8.79 6.95
C GLY A 167 -6.75 -10.05 7.76
N LEU A 168 -7.40 -9.93 8.94
CA LEU A 168 -7.80 -11.09 9.75
C LEU A 168 -8.73 -12.02 8.96
N GLU A 169 -9.79 -11.47 8.36
CA GLU A 169 -10.81 -12.22 7.60
C GLU A 169 -10.18 -12.90 6.36
N ALA A 170 -9.34 -12.18 5.63
CA ALA A 170 -8.66 -12.69 4.44
C ALA A 170 -7.65 -13.81 4.79
N ALA A 171 -6.85 -13.62 5.84
CA ALA A 171 -5.86 -14.60 6.27
C ALA A 171 -6.53 -15.88 6.77
N GLU A 172 -7.59 -15.76 7.56
CA GLU A 172 -8.36 -16.92 8.06
C GLU A 172 -8.87 -17.78 6.92
N LYS A 173 -9.52 -17.14 5.91
CA LYS A 173 -9.99 -17.82 4.71
C LYS A 173 -8.85 -18.55 3.99
N LEU A 174 -7.74 -17.86 3.69
CA LEU A 174 -6.62 -18.43 2.93
C LEU A 174 -5.96 -19.61 3.66
N LEU A 175 -5.77 -19.50 4.97
CA LEU A 175 -5.20 -20.58 5.77
C LEU A 175 -6.10 -21.81 5.83
N ASP A 176 -7.44 -21.62 5.82
CA ASP A 176 -8.40 -22.73 5.91
C ASP A 176 -8.69 -23.41 4.56
N THR A 177 -8.57 -22.66 3.44
CA THR A 177 -9.00 -23.18 2.12
C THR A 177 -7.82 -23.50 1.20
N PHE A 178 -6.80 -22.66 1.17
CA PHE A 178 -5.66 -22.82 0.25
C PHE A 178 -4.43 -23.45 0.90
N HIS A 179 -4.26 -23.32 2.23
CA HIS A 179 -3.09 -23.82 2.98
C HIS A 179 -1.76 -23.33 2.36
N PRO A 180 -1.50 -22.04 2.25
CA PRO A 180 -0.30 -21.49 1.65
C PRO A 180 0.94 -21.77 2.48
N THR A 181 2.12 -21.83 1.84
CA THR A 181 3.42 -21.78 2.54
C THR A 181 3.94 -20.36 2.71
N ALA A 182 3.39 -19.42 1.97
CA ALA A 182 3.64 -17.99 2.13
C ALA A 182 2.39 -17.16 1.81
N ILE A 183 2.20 -16.05 2.52
CA ILE A 183 1.14 -15.07 2.26
C ILE A 183 1.80 -13.71 2.03
N PHE A 184 1.48 -13.07 0.89
CA PHE A 184 1.86 -11.71 0.60
C PHE A 184 0.64 -10.80 0.73
N ALA A 185 0.63 -9.94 1.73
CA ALA A 185 -0.41 -8.95 1.96
C ALA A 185 -0.05 -7.59 1.33
N SER A 186 -1.02 -6.93 0.73
CA SER A 186 -0.81 -5.67 -0.01
C SER A 186 -0.47 -4.47 0.88
N ASN A 187 -0.53 -4.59 2.23
CA ASN A 187 0.06 -3.63 3.16
C ASN A 187 0.45 -4.29 4.49
N ASP A 188 1.17 -3.55 5.35
CA ASP A 188 1.68 -4.04 6.61
C ASP A 188 0.56 -4.30 7.65
N ASP A 189 -0.53 -3.52 7.64
CA ASP A 189 -1.67 -3.75 8.53
C ASP A 189 -2.28 -5.15 8.30
N MET A 190 -2.50 -5.52 7.04
CA MET A 190 -3.03 -6.84 6.68
C MET A 190 -1.98 -7.95 6.90
N ALA A 191 -0.70 -7.66 6.70
CA ALA A 191 0.38 -8.60 6.99
C ALA A 191 0.46 -8.90 8.50
N ALA A 192 0.41 -7.89 9.36
CA ALA A 192 0.37 -8.04 10.81
C ALA A 192 -0.85 -8.84 11.27
N ALA A 193 -2.01 -8.59 10.67
CA ALA A 193 -3.23 -9.37 10.90
C ALA A 193 -3.04 -10.85 10.48
N THR A 194 -2.38 -11.08 9.35
CA THR A 194 -2.04 -12.42 8.87
C THR A 194 -1.18 -13.18 9.87
N MET A 195 -0.13 -12.54 10.42
CA MET A 195 0.71 -13.12 11.45
C MET A 195 -0.09 -13.48 12.70
N ALA A 196 -0.98 -12.59 13.15
CA ALA A 196 -1.83 -12.84 14.31
C ALA A 196 -2.78 -14.03 14.10
N VAL A 197 -3.36 -14.20 12.91
CA VAL A 197 -4.20 -15.37 12.58
C VAL A 197 -3.36 -16.64 12.53
N THR A 198 -2.19 -16.59 11.92
CA THR A 198 -1.25 -17.72 11.81
C THR A 198 -0.90 -18.24 13.21
N HIS A 199 -0.48 -17.37 14.13
CA HIS A 199 -0.17 -17.73 15.51
C HIS A 199 -1.40 -18.26 16.26
N ARG A 200 -2.57 -17.66 16.08
CA ARG A 200 -3.83 -18.12 16.71
C ARG A 200 -4.24 -19.52 16.27
N LYS A 201 -3.86 -19.92 15.05
CA LYS A 201 -4.04 -21.30 14.54
C LYS A 201 -2.93 -22.27 14.97
N GLY A 202 -1.99 -21.84 15.80
CA GLY A 202 -0.87 -22.66 16.29
C GLY A 202 0.22 -22.88 15.25
N LEU A 203 0.25 -22.08 14.19
CA LEU A 203 1.26 -22.10 13.13
C LEU A 203 2.37 -21.09 13.43
N ASP A 204 3.59 -21.42 13.06
CA ASP A 204 4.76 -20.56 13.25
C ASP A 204 5.03 -19.68 12.02
N VAL A 205 5.44 -18.43 12.30
CA VAL A 205 5.94 -17.49 11.29
C VAL A 205 7.43 -17.26 11.58
N PRO A 206 8.32 -17.54 10.64
CA PRO A 206 8.12 -17.98 9.25
C PRO A 206 8.11 -19.53 9.09
N GLY A 207 8.18 -20.28 10.18
CA GLY A 207 8.46 -21.72 10.18
C GLY A 207 7.46 -22.57 9.41
N ASP A 208 6.17 -22.27 9.50
CA ASP A 208 5.11 -22.97 8.79
C ASP A 208 4.55 -22.10 7.63
N VAL A 209 4.43 -20.80 7.85
CA VAL A 209 3.94 -19.84 6.85
C VAL A 209 4.81 -18.59 6.87
N SER A 210 5.46 -18.28 5.76
CA SER A 210 6.13 -17.00 5.55
C SER A 210 5.09 -15.90 5.31
N VAL A 211 5.30 -14.70 5.90
CA VAL A 211 4.41 -13.56 5.73
C VAL A 211 5.20 -12.36 5.21
N ALA A 212 4.73 -11.74 4.14
CA ALA A 212 5.29 -10.53 3.57
C ALA A 212 4.24 -9.41 3.51
N GLY A 213 4.70 -8.18 3.72
CA GLY A 213 3.87 -6.96 3.68
C GLY A 213 4.27 -5.99 2.59
N PHE A 214 3.73 -4.77 2.71
CA PHE A 214 4.01 -3.64 1.85
C PHE A 214 3.81 -2.35 2.66
N ASP A 215 4.61 -1.33 2.47
CA ASP A 215 4.70 0.02 3.01
C ASP A 215 5.97 0.26 3.82
N ASP A 216 6.39 -0.68 4.67
CA ASP A 216 7.45 -0.58 5.68
C ASP A 216 7.16 0.53 6.70
N THR A 217 5.94 0.52 7.21
CA THR A 217 5.52 1.39 8.31
C THR A 217 6.16 0.95 9.64
N PRO A 218 6.12 1.77 10.71
CA PRO A 218 6.61 1.37 12.04
C PRO A 218 6.04 0.04 12.54
N LEU A 219 4.86 -0.37 12.06
CA LEU A 219 4.26 -1.65 12.38
C LEU A 219 5.14 -2.83 11.97
N ALA A 220 5.89 -2.71 10.86
CA ALA A 220 6.76 -3.78 10.35
C ALA A 220 7.87 -4.19 11.31
N THR A 221 8.31 -3.29 12.21
CA THR A 221 9.32 -3.56 13.24
C THR A 221 8.72 -3.71 14.65
N THR A 222 7.42 -3.52 14.78
CA THR A 222 6.70 -3.66 16.08
C THR A 222 6.13 -5.07 16.26
N VAL A 223 5.79 -5.75 15.17
CA VAL A 223 5.32 -7.15 15.20
C VAL A 223 6.48 -8.13 15.36
N TRP A 224 6.19 -9.32 15.86
CA TRP A 224 7.18 -10.38 16.01
C TRP A 224 6.73 -11.66 15.28
N PRO A 225 7.62 -12.24 14.45
CA PRO A 225 8.93 -11.73 14.00
C PRO A 225 8.80 -10.44 13.18
N GLU A 226 9.89 -9.67 13.03
CA GLU A 226 9.88 -8.44 12.22
C GLU A 226 9.50 -8.74 10.77
N LEU A 227 8.67 -7.88 10.19
CA LEU A 227 8.01 -8.11 8.90
C LEU A 227 8.92 -7.80 7.71
N THR A 228 9.14 -8.79 6.85
CA THR A 228 9.65 -8.60 5.48
C THR A 228 8.61 -7.84 4.67
N THR A 229 8.99 -6.73 4.07
CA THR A 229 8.05 -5.82 3.40
C THR A 229 8.69 -5.05 2.26
N VAL A 230 7.89 -4.40 1.43
CA VAL A 230 8.35 -3.40 0.47
C VAL A 230 8.30 -2.03 1.13
N ARG A 231 9.44 -1.37 1.25
CA ARG A 231 9.48 0.04 1.67
C ARG A 231 9.10 0.93 0.51
N GLN A 232 7.99 1.64 0.65
CA GLN A 232 7.76 2.86 -0.11
C GLN A 232 8.14 4.06 0.77
N PRO A 233 8.84 5.06 0.20
CA PRO A 233 9.33 6.19 1.00
C PRO A 233 8.21 7.20 1.27
N ILE A 234 7.24 6.84 2.12
CA ILE A 234 5.97 7.57 2.34
C ILE A 234 6.21 9.03 2.70
N ALA A 235 7.06 9.29 3.69
CA ALA A 235 7.39 10.66 4.11
C ALA A 235 8.07 11.47 2.99
N GLU A 236 8.96 10.85 2.17
CA GLU A 236 9.60 11.53 1.04
C GLU A 236 8.59 11.79 -0.09
N MET A 237 7.67 10.87 -0.36
CA MET A 237 6.59 11.08 -1.31
C MET A 237 5.73 12.29 -0.88
N ALA A 238 5.44 12.41 0.41
CA ALA A 238 4.71 13.55 0.96
C ALA A 238 5.50 14.86 0.83
N ARG A 239 6.81 14.87 1.16
CA ARG A 239 7.67 16.03 0.95
C ARG A 239 7.70 16.47 -0.51
N GLU A 240 7.88 15.51 -1.42
CA GLU A 240 7.92 15.80 -2.85
C GLU A 240 6.58 16.32 -3.38
N ALA A 241 5.46 15.80 -2.87
CA ALA A 241 4.13 16.31 -3.22
C ALA A 241 3.95 17.78 -2.82
N VAL A 242 4.41 18.17 -1.62
CA VAL A 242 4.39 19.55 -1.16
C VAL A 242 5.26 20.45 -2.06
N ARG A 243 6.50 20.02 -2.40
CA ARG A 243 7.40 20.76 -3.30
C ARG A 243 6.75 20.98 -4.66
N LEU A 244 6.26 19.91 -5.25
CA LEU A 244 5.64 19.93 -6.58
C LEU A 244 4.40 20.81 -6.62
N LEU A 245 3.56 20.78 -5.58
CA LEU A 245 2.39 21.65 -5.50
C LEU A 245 2.79 23.13 -5.37
N ILE A 246 3.84 23.45 -4.61
CA ILE A 246 4.36 24.81 -4.51
C ILE A 246 4.88 25.31 -5.86
N GLU A 247 5.60 24.48 -6.60
CA GLU A 247 6.07 24.77 -7.96
C GLU A 247 4.90 25.10 -8.89
N GLN A 248 3.84 24.30 -8.85
CA GLN A 248 2.62 24.56 -9.64
C GLN A 248 1.93 25.88 -9.26
N ILE A 249 1.78 26.16 -7.96
CA ILE A 249 1.17 27.41 -7.48
C ILE A 249 1.98 28.63 -7.95
N ARG A 250 3.31 28.55 -7.91
CA ARG A 250 4.21 29.63 -8.37
C ARG A 250 4.14 29.79 -9.89
N GLY A 251 4.15 28.71 -10.66
CA GLY A 251 4.03 28.70 -12.12
C GLY A 251 2.74 29.37 -12.58
N ARG A 252 1.59 29.04 -11.99
CA ARG A 252 0.31 29.69 -12.29
C ARG A 252 0.31 31.21 -12.02
N ARG A 253 0.96 31.65 -10.94
CA ARG A 253 1.11 33.10 -10.64
C ARG A 253 2.00 33.83 -11.65
N GLY A 254 3.03 33.16 -12.17
CA GLY A 254 3.97 33.65 -13.16
C GLY A 254 3.45 33.56 -14.61
N ARG A 255 2.22 33.08 -14.84
CA ARG A 255 1.63 32.83 -16.18
C ARG A 255 2.43 31.85 -17.05
N ALA A 256 3.35 31.08 -16.47
CA ALA A 256 4.01 29.99 -17.15
C ALA A 256 3.07 28.80 -17.27
N ALA A 257 3.07 28.10 -18.41
CA ALA A 257 2.35 26.84 -18.53
C ALA A 257 2.93 25.83 -17.52
N SER A 258 2.10 25.39 -16.56
CA SER A 258 2.52 24.39 -15.59
C SER A 258 2.62 23.05 -16.29
N GLN A 259 3.82 22.50 -16.37
CA GLN A 259 4.04 21.18 -16.94
C GLN A 259 3.50 20.11 -15.99
N VAL A 260 2.73 19.16 -16.52
CA VAL A 260 2.31 17.95 -15.76
C VAL A 260 3.52 17.05 -15.55
N VAL A 261 3.82 16.75 -14.30
CA VAL A 261 5.00 15.97 -13.91
C VAL A 261 4.56 14.77 -13.06
N HIS A 262 5.05 13.59 -13.40
CA HIS A 262 4.92 12.40 -12.58
C HIS A 262 6.30 12.03 -12.00
N ARG A 263 6.44 12.11 -10.68
CA ARG A 263 7.64 11.78 -9.93
C ARG A 263 7.54 10.35 -9.39
N LEU A 264 8.31 9.43 -9.97
CA LEU A 264 8.44 8.08 -9.47
C LEU A 264 9.55 8.01 -8.42
N GLN A 265 9.19 7.63 -7.19
CA GLN A 265 10.13 7.37 -6.10
C GLN A 265 10.61 5.91 -6.14
N LYS A 266 11.82 5.66 -5.63
CA LYS A 266 12.37 4.31 -5.56
C LYS A 266 11.79 3.55 -4.37
N PHE A 267 11.31 2.35 -4.59
CA PHE A 267 10.99 1.40 -3.54
C PHE A 267 12.21 0.58 -3.14
N THR A 268 12.16 -0.08 -1.98
CA THR A 268 13.19 -1.02 -1.51
C THR A 268 12.55 -2.26 -0.93
N LEU A 269 13.04 -3.44 -1.29
CA LEU A 269 12.66 -4.68 -0.63
C LEU A 269 13.44 -4.80 0.69
N VAL A 270 12.73 -4.80 1.81
CA VAL A 270 13.29 -4.91 3.15
C VAL A 270 13.06 -6.32 3.67
N LYS A 271 14.10 -7.13 3.71
CA LYS A 271 14.05 -8.50 4.20
C LYS A 271 14.28 -8.51 5.70
N ARG A 272 13.37 -9.17 6.43
CA ARG A 272 13.42 -9.38 7.88
C ARG A 272 13.08 -10.84 8.22
N ASP A 273 12.61 -11.09 9.41
CA ASP A 273 12.51 -12.44 9.98
C ASP A 273 11.20 -13.18 9.65
N SER A 274 10.19 -12.49 9.08
CA SER A 274 8.88 -13.10 8.79
C SER A 274 8.84 -13.96 7.52
N THR A 275 9.95 -14.07 6.79
CA THR A 275 10.08 -14.93 5.60
C THR A 275 11.32 -15.82 5.71
N ALA A 276 11.19 -17.11 5.40
CA ALA A 276 12.29 -18.08 5.39
C ALA A 276 12.19 -19.03 4.19
N GLN A 277 13.19 -19.85 3.99
CA GLN A 277 13.12 -20.93 3.02
C GLN A 277 11.99 -21.90 3.38
N VAL A 278 11.23 -22.32 2.36
CA VAL A 278 10.19 -23.32 2.55
C VAL A 278 10.81 -24.62 3.10
N LYS A 279 10.25 -25.15 4.18
CA LYS A 279 10.68 -26.47 4.69
C LYS A 279 10.33 -27.54 3.64
N PRO A 280 11.24 -28.48 3.33
CA PRO A 280 10.89 -29.63 2.51
C PRO A 280 9.70 -30.36 3.12
N PHE A 281 8.71 -30.69 2.29
CA PHE A 281 7.59 -31.50 2.74
C PHE A 281 8.16 -32.80 3.33
N ALA A 282 8.02 -33.02 4.62
CA ALA A 282 8.39 -34.28 5.22
C ALA A 282 7.50 -35.36 4.60
N ALA A 283 8.05 -36.17 3.69
CA ALA A 283 7.33 -37.33 3.18
C ALA A 283 6.85 -38.17 4.37
N GLU A 284 5.54 -38.40 4.47
CA GLU A 284 4.97 -39.26 5.48
C GLU A 284 5.77 -40.58 5.50
N LYS A 285 6.38 -40.90 6.65
CA LYS A 285 7.03 -42.21 6.83
C LYS A 285 5.96 -43.25 6.57
N PRO A 286 6.19 -44.23 5.67
CA PRO A 286 5.24 -45.30 5.45
C PRO A 286 4.98 -45.98 6.78
N THR A 287 3.74 -45.98 7.22
CA THR A 287 3.28 -46.75 8.41
C THR A 287 3.59 -48.20 8.16
N THR A 288 4.63 -48.71 8.78
CA THR A 288 4.93 -50.13 8.81
C THR A 288 3.79 -50.84 9.56
N ARG A 289 2.86 -51.41 8.80
CA ARG A 289 1.89 -52.38 9.35
C ARG A 289 2.67 -53.51 9.99
N SER A 290 2.69 -53.59 11.31
CA SER A 290 3.16 -54.74 12.02
C SER A 290 2.26 -55.94 11.64
N LYS A 291 2.83 -56.89 10.90
CA LYS A 291 2.19 -58.21 10.72
C LYS A 291 2.16 -58.88 12.08
N GLY A 292 0.97 -58.94 12.70
CA GLY A 292 0.70 -59.82 13.81
C GLY A 292 1.02 -61.27 13.40
N LYS A 293 1.89 -61.90 14.16
CA LYS A 293 2.07 -63.35 14.12
C LYS A 293 0.95 -63.99 14.92
N SER A 294 0.32 -64.96 14.27
CA SER A 294 -0.60 -65.95 14.83
C SER A 294 -0.02 -66.71 15.99
#